data_dd32b7ba7510f14a0b62cb0d0505f27f
#
_entry.id   dd32b7ba7510f14a0b62cb0d0505f27f
#
_cell.length_a   1.000
_cell.length_b   1.000
_cell.length_c   1.000
_cell.angle_alpha   90.00
_cell.angle_beta   90.00
_cell.angle_gamma   90.00
#
_symmetry.space_group_name_H-M   'P 1'
#
loop_
_entity.id
_entity.type
_entity.pdbx_description
1 polymer ?
#
loop_
_entity_poly.entity_id
_entity_poly.type
_entity_poly.pdbx_seq_one_letter_code
_entity_poly.pdbx_strand_id
1 'polypeptide(L)'
;GMKTSEAKRLEFRRNLETGTFMIAPGIYDALSAKIAEVSGLNCLAMGGYAISATRLGQPDVGLLSLTEMRESLKQICEATDIPVIGDGDTGYGNALNVIRTENEYERAGGSCIFFEDQKWPKRCGHMEGKQVIPAEIHVQKIRAACDARIDKNTVIMARTDTRAINGVDDAIRRGHLYADAGAEILFIEALRDREEVERLAREFEGTGTYLFANMIEGGKTPIIPASELKEMGYAGVFWSCASLYLVAKTLKDAFTELARDGTSDAFLSRMIDFSEFNHFIGLDRYRELEKRYAADDKSQP
;
A
#
# COMPACT_ATOMS: atom_id res chain seq x y z
N GLY A 1 1.69 -20.85 -12.71
CA GLY A 1 2.75 -20.49 -11.76
C GLY A 1 2.63 -19.05 -11.37
N MET A 2 3.16 -18.66 -10.23
CA MET A 2 3.13 -17.27 -9.76
C MET A 2 4.02 -16.38 -10.65
N LYS A 3 3.58 -15.13 -10.83
CA LYS A 3 4.37 -14.12 -11.55
C LYS A 3 5.63 -13.76 -10.76
N THR A 4 6.72 -13.48 -11.47
CA THR A 4 7.95 -12.98 -10.85
C THR A 4 7.77 -11.52 -10.39
N SER A 5 8.62 -11.06 -9.50
CA SER A 5 8.65 -9.66 -9.08
C SER A 5 8.89 -8.72 -10.26
N GLU A 6 9.76 -9.10 -11.20
CA GLU A 6 10.04 -8.35 -12.41
C GLU A 6 8.81 -8.21 -13.32
N ALA A 7 8.04 -9.29 -13.48
CA ALA A 7 6.80 -9.27 -14.26
C ALA A 7 5.75 -8.33 -13.64
N LYS A 8 5.62 -8.34 -12.32
CA LYS A 8 4.72 -7.44 -11.60
C LYS A 8 5.14 -5.96 -11.71
N ARG A 9 6.43 -5.67 -11.68
CA ARG A 9 6.95 -4.30 -11.90
C ARG A 9 6.64 -3.80 -13.31
N LEU A 10 6.84 -4.64 -14.32
CA LEU A 10 6.48 -4.31 -15.70
C LEU A 10 4.97 -4.08 -15.87
N GLU A 11 4.14 -4.87 -15.19
CA GLU A 11 2.69 -4.67 -15.20
C GLU A 11 2.30 -3.33 -14.56
N PHE A 12 2.87 -2.99 -13.41
CA PHE A 12 2.66 -1.69 -12.76
C PHE A 12 3.02 -0.54 -13.70
N ARG A 13 4.18 -0.59 -14.30
CA ARG A 13 4.66 0.43 -15.26
C ARG A 13 3.75 0.51 -16.48
N ARG A 14 3.34 -0.61 -17.03
CA ARG A 14 2.40 -0.66 -18.16
C ARG A 14 1.07 -0.01 -17.81
N ASN A 15 0.55 -0.25 -16.61
CA ASN A 15 -0.69 0.39 -16.15
C ASN A 15 -0.56 1.91 -16.13
N LEU A 16 0.58 2.44 -15.67
CA LEU A 16 0.85 3.88 -15.73
C LEU A 16 0.86 4.39 -17.16
N GLU A 17 1.59 3.73 -18.06
CA GLU A 17 1.81 4.17 -19.45
C GLU A 17 0.54 4.07 -20.29
N THR A 18 -0.29 3.08 -20.07
CA THR A 18 -1.55 2.85 -20.83
C THR A 18 -2.75 3.59 -20.26
N GLY A 19 -2.61 4.28 -19.13
CA GLY A 19 -3.72 4.93 -18.45
C GLY A 19 -4.71 3.95 -17.81
N THR A 20 -4.29 2.72 -17.53
CA THR A 20 -5.07 1.76 -16.75
C THR A 20 -5.09 2.21 -15.29
N PHE A 21 -6.25 2.71 -14.84
CA PHE A 21 -6.39 3.27 -13.50
C PHE A 21 -6.22 2.17 -12.44
N MET A 22 -5.40 2.45 -11.42
CA MET A 22 -5.13 1.49 -10.35
C MET A 22 -5.90 1.85 -9.09
N ILE A 23 -6.67 0.88 -8.58
CA ILE A 23 -7.34 0.98 -7.28
C ILE A 23 -6.56 0.10 -6.31
N ALA A 24 -5.88 0.70 -5.36
CA ALA A 24 -4.99 0.03 -4.43
C ALA A 24 -5.57 0.05 -3.01
N PRO A 25 -6.27 -1.01 -2.58
CA PRO A 25 -6.70 -1.09 -1.20
C PRO A 25 -5.50 -1.28 -0.29
N GLY A 26 -5.57 -0.69 0.91
CA GLY A 26 -4.65 -1.01 1.98
C GLY A 26 -4.87 -2.45 2.45
N ILE A 27 -3.81 -3.24 2.45
CA ILE A 27 -3.82 -4.62 2.92
C ILE A 27 -2.68 -4.82 3.91
N TYR A 28 -2.70 -5.88 4.68
CA TYR A 28 -1.79 -6.00 5.82
C TYR A 28 -1.22 -7.40 6.02
N ASP A 29 -1.71 -8.41 5.27
CA ASP A 29 -1.23 -9.79 5.34
C ASP A 29 -1.48 -10.56 4.03
N ALA A 30 -1.04 -11.80 3.99
CA ALA A 30 -1.22 -12.67 2.84
C ALA A 30 -2.70 -12.95 2.54
N LEU A 31 -3.53 -13.08 3.57
CA LEU A 31 -4.95 -13.35 3.40
C LEU A 31 -5.68 -12.16 2.76
N SER A 32 -5.48 -10.95 3.27
CA SER A 32 -6.09 -9.75 2.69
C SER A 32 -5.61 -9.50 1.25
N ALA A 33 -4.34 -9.82 0.94
CA ALA A 33 -3.80 -9.76 -0.41
C ALA A 33 -4.53 -10.70 -1.38
N LYS A 34 -4.74 -11.95 -0.99
CA LYS A 34 -5.48 -12.94 -1.79
C LYS A 34 -6.93 -12.53 -2.01
N ILE A 35 -7.58 -12.03 -0.98
CA ILE A 35 -8.98 -11.55 -1.09
C ILE A 35 -9.07 -10.41 -2.10
N ALA A 36 -8.18 -9.43 -2.01
CA ALA A 36 -8.16 -8.29 -2.94
C ALA A 36 -7.95 -8.74 -4.39
N GLU A 37 -7.05 -9.67 -4.63
CA GLU A 37 -6.76 -10.20 -5.97
C GLU A 37 -7.99 -10.88 -6.58
N VAL A 38 -8.64 -11.81 -5.86
CA VAL A 38 -9.83 -12.50 -6.38
C VAL A 38 -11.05 -11.59 -6.50
N SER A 39 -11.04 -10.47 -5.81
CA SER A 39 -12.11 -9.45 -5.91
C SER A 39 -11.98 -8.55 -7.15
N GLY A 40 -10.92 -8.73 -7.94
CA GLY A 40 -10.72 -8.00 -9.20
C GLY A 40 -9.92 -6.71 -9.08
N LEU A 41 -9.25 -6.48 -7.96
CA LEU A 41 -8.37 -5.33 -7.79
C LEU A 41 -7.05 -5.55 -8.55
N ASN A 42 -6.47 -4.49 -9.07
CA ASN A 42 -5.31 -4.55 -9.96
C ASN A 42 -4.01 -4.02 -9.34
N CYS A 43 -4.07 -3.57 -8.09
CA CYS A 43 -2.93 -3.07 -7.34
C CYS A 43 -3.21 -3.21 -5.84
N LEU A 44 -2.18 -3.38 -5.04
CA LEU A 44 -2.28 -3.43 -3.58
C LEU A 44 -1.36 -2.38 -2.96
N ALA A 45 -1.69 -1.92 -1.76
CA ALA A 45 -0.84 -1.03 -0.98
C ALA A 45 -0.58 -1.62 0.42
N MET A 46 0.68 -1.71 0.79
CA MET A 46 1.10 -2.04 2.15
C MET A 46 1.50 -0.73 2.85
N GLY A 47 0.76 -0.36 3.88
CA GLY A 47 0.96 0.89 4.61
C GLY A 47 1.20 0.71 6.10
N GLY A 48 1.98 1.62 6.69
CA GLY A 48 2.36 1.55 8.10
C GLY A 48 1.19 1.63 9.06
N TYR A 49 0.13 2.33 8.69
CA TYR A 49 -1.07 2.44 9.51
C TYR A 49 -1.71 1.07 9.79
N ALA A 50 -1.97 0.30 8.74
CA ALA A 50 -2.56 -1.02 8.86
C ALA A 50 -1.59 -2.04 9.48
N ILE A 51 -0.31 -1.99 9.13
CA ILE A 51 0.71 -2.90 9.66
C ILE A 51 0.92 -2.65 11.16
N SER A 52 0.98 -1.40 11.62
CA SER A 52 1.09 -1.09 13.04
C SER A 52 -0.10 -1.61 13.83
N ALA A 53 -1.32 -1.41 13.31
CA ALA A 53 -2.54 -1.91 13.93
C ALA A 53 -2.59 -3.44 14.00
N THR A 54 -2.25 -4.14 12.91
CA THR A 54 -2.40 -5.60 12.83
C THR A 54 -1.23 -6.36 13.44
N ARG A 55 -0.02 -5.85 13.30
CA ARG A 55 1.19 -6.52 13.82
C ARG A 55 1.45 -6.21 15.29
N LEU A 56 1.18 -4.98 15.72
CA LEU A 56 1.47 -4.51 17.09
C LEU A 56 0.22 -4.23 17.93
N GLY A 57 -0.96 -4.10 17.31
CA GLY A 57 -2.15 -3.58 18.00
C GLY A 57 -1.95 -2.14 18.48
N GLN A 58 -1.15 -1.34 17.76
CA GLN A 58 -0.72 0.00 18.16
C GLN A 58 -0.99 1.03 17.05
N PRO A 59 -1.11 2.32 17.41
CA PRO A 59 -1.32 3.38 16.42
C PRO A 59 -0.09 3.61 15.54
N ASP A 60 -0.29 4.29 14.41
CA ASP A 60 0.73 4.65 13.44
C ASP A 60 1.50 5.90 13.86
N VAL A 61 2.45 5.72 14.77
CA VAL A 61 3.27 6.79 15.36
C VAL A 61 4.77 6.49 15.30
N GLY A 62 5.20 5.74 14.29
CA GLY A 62 6.62 5.45 14.06
C GLY A 62 7.19 4.32 14.90
N LEU A 63 6.37 3.36 15.33
CA LEU A 63 6.83 2.24 16.18
C LEU A 63 7.47 1.10 15.39
N LEU A 64 7.09 0.92 14.12
CA LEU A 64 7.60 -0.17 13.29
C LEU A 64 9.03 0.07 12.81
N SER A 65 9.80 -0.99 12.75
CA SER A 65 11.13 -0.99 12.16
C SER A 65 11.09 -1.29 10.65
N LEU A 66 12.19 -0.98 9.96
CA LEU A 66 12.41 -1.40 8.57
C LEU A 66 12.20 -2.92 8.40
N THR A 67 12.74 -3.72 9.29
CA THR A 67 12.67 -5.18 9.20
C THR A 67 11.23 -5.68 9.28
N GLU A 68 10.43 -5.16 10.19
CA GLU A 68 9.02 -5.53 10.33
C GLU A 68 8.21 -5.13 9.08
N MET A 69 8.44 -3.96 8.55
CA MET A 69 7.77 -3.49 7.33
C MET A 69 8.19 -4.31 6.10
N ARG A 70 9.48 -4.59 5.94
CA ARG A 70 9.99 -5.44 4.86
C ARG A 70 9.41 -6.86 4.91
N GLU A 71 9.36 -7.47 6.08
CA GLU A 71 8.76 -8.80 6.24
C GLU A 71 7.28 -8.82 5.87
N SER A 72 6.54 -7.81 6.28
CA SER A 72 5.13 -7.64 5.92
C SER A 72 4.96 -7.50 4.40
N LEU A 73 5.78 -6.67 3.77
CA LEU A 73 5.77 -6.50 2.31
C LEU A 73 6.08 -7.82 1.58
N LYS A 74 7.08 -8.55 2.05
CA LYS A 74 7.46 -9.85 1.46
C LYS A 74 6.32 -10.85 1.50
N GLN A 75 5.67 -11.01 2.65
CA GLN A 75 4.53 -11.93 2.82
C GLN A 75 3.37 -11.58 1.87
N ILE A 76 3.09 -10.30 1.71
CA ILE A 76 2.06 -9.80 0.80
C ILE A 76 2.44 -10.08 -0.65
N CYS A 77 3.65 -9.73 -1.07
CA CYS A 77 4.11 -9.92 -2.44
C CYS A 77 4.14 -11.39 -2.85
N GLU A 78 4.52 -12.28 -1.94
CA GLU A 78 4.56 -13.73 -2.20
C GLU A 78 3.14 -14.35 -2.31
N ALA A 79 2.14 -13.69 -1.78
CA ALA A 79 0.76 -14.20 -1.77
C ALA A 79 -0.08 -13.76 -2.98
N THR A 80 0.42 -12.89 -3.83
CA THR A 80 -0.35 -12.28 -4.92
C THR A 80 0.44 -12.17 -6.22
N ASP A 81 -0.27 -12.20 -7.35
CA ASP A 81 0.27 -11.96 -8.67
C ASP A 81 0.10 -10.51 -9.15
N ILE A 82 -0.57 -9.66 -8.38
CA ILE A 82 -0.75 -8.26 -8.74
C ILE A 82 0.33 -7.36 -8.10
N PRO A 83 0.63 -6.20 -8.71
CA PRO A 83 1.65 -5.29 -8.19
C PRO A 83 1.33 -4.77 -6.80
N VAL A 84 2.35 -4.60 -5.97
CA VAL A 84 2.23 -4.09 -4.60
C VAL A 84 3.07 -2.81 -4.45
N ILE A 85 2.42 -1.78 -3.92
CA ILE A 85 3.07 -0.52 -3.52
C ILE A 85 3.48 -0.66 -2.06
N GLY A 86 4.76 -0.40 -1.76
CA GLY A 86 5.32 -0.47 -0.41
C GLY A 86 5.51 0.91 0.22
N ASP A 87 5.06 1.05 1.45
CA ASP A 87 5.27 2.23 2.27
C ASP A 87 6.68 2.21 2.89
N GLY A 88 7.57 3.06 2.39
CA GLY A 88 8.93 3.23 2.90
C GLY A 88 9.02 4.18 4.09
N ASP A 89 7.89 4.66 4.62
CA ASP A 89 7.85 5.67 5.69
C ASP A 89 8.75 6.88 5.33
N THR A 90 9.61 7.32 6.22
CA THR A 90 10.58 8.40 5.93
C THR A 90 11.93 7.86 5.42
N GLY A 91 12.04 6.54 5.18
CA GLY A 91 13.26 5.87 4.74
C GLY A 91 14.11 5.29 5.87
N TYR A 92 13.63 5.38 7.11
CA TYR A 92 14.30 4.86 8.34
C TYR A 92 15.67 5.49 8.63
N GLY A 93 15.81 6.76 8.31
CA GLY A 93 17.01 7.54 8.59
C GLY A 93 17.27 8.61 7.52
N ASN A 94 18.53 8.82 7.15
CA ASN A 94 18.92 9.74 6.10
C ASN A 94 18.93 9.06 4.70
N ALA A 95 19.49 9.74 3.70
CA ALA A 95 19.57 9.21 2.34
C ALA A 95 20.29 7.86 2.25
N LEU A 96 21.27 7.58 3.10
CA LEU A 96 21.97 6.28 3.12
C LEU A 96 21.05 5.16 3.60
N ASN A 97 20.20 5.44 4.57
CA ASN A 97 19.17 4.49 5.03
C ASN A 97 18.10 4.24 3.95
N VAL A 98 17.76 5.26 3.19
CA VAL A 98 16.84 5.15 2.05
C VAL A 98 17.38 4.17 1.01
N ILE A 99 18.67 4.20 0.70
CA ILE A 99 19.32 3.24 -0.19
C ILE A 99 19.06 1.80 0.27
N ARG A 100 19.28 1.53 1.53
CA ARG A 100 19.03 0.22 2.13
C ARG A 100 17.55 -0.16 2.08
N THR A 101 16.68 0.73 2.45
CA THR A 101 15.24 0.50 2.47
C THR A 101 14.72 0.16 1.08
N GLU A 102 15.13 0.92 0.07
CA GLU A 102 14.74 0.69 -1.32
C GLU A 102 15.18 -0.70 -1.78
N ASN A 103 16.45 -1.05 -1.56
CA ASN A 103 17.00 -2.36 -1.92
C ASN A 103 16.28 -3.51 -1.24
N GLU A 104 16.00 -3.39 0.05
CA GLU A 104 15.29 -4.44 0.80
C GLU A 104 13.83 -4.58 0.37
N TYR A 105 13.15 -3.49 0.08
CA TYR A 105 11.76 -3.50 -0.41
C TYR A 105 11.65 -4.08 -1.82
N GLU A 106 12.62 -3.77 -2.68
CA GLU A 106 12.69 -4.38 -4.01
C GLU A 106 12.88 -5.89 -3.93
N ARG A 107 13.81 -6.35 -3.09
CA ARG A 107 14.04 -7.79 -2.86
C ARG A 107 12.82 -8.47 -2.24
N ALA A 108 12.05 -7.77 -1.44
CA ALA A 108 10.78 -8.26 -0.90
C ALA A 108 9.69 -8.41 -1.97
N GLY A 109 9.86 -7.80 -3.14
CA GLY A 109 8.94 -7.90 -4.27
C GLY A 109 8.11 -6.67 -4.57
N GLY A 110 8.34 -5.55 -3.91
CA GLY A 110 7.64 -4.29 -4.16
C GLY A 110 7.79 -3.82 -5.61
N SER A 111 6.71 -3.34 -6.21
CA SER A 111 6.69 -2.82 -7.58
C SER A 111 6.85 -1.30 -7.62
N CYS A 112 6.35 -0.62 -6.61
CA CYS A 112 6.48 0.81 -6.39
C CYS A 112 6.74 1.03 -4.91
N ILE A 113 7.64 1.95 -4.57
CA ILE A 113 7.98 2.26 -3.18
C ILE A 113 7.85 3.76 -3.00
N PHE A 114 7.17 4.20 -1.94
CA PHE A 114 7.07 5.62 -1.65
C PHE A 114 7.77 5.98 -0.34
N PHE A 115 8.28 7.22 -0.32
CA PHE A 115 8.92 7.85 0.84
C PHE A 115 8.29 9.21 1.09
N GLU A 116 8.05 9.51 2.37
CA GLU A 116 7.40 10.74 2.81
C GLU A 116 8.38 11.71 3.47
N ASP A 117 8.08 13.00 3.38
CA ASP A 117 8.91 14.08 3.91
C ASP A 117 8.57 14.48 5.36
N GLN A 118 7.89 13.61 6.09
CA GLN A 118 7.67 13.85 7.51
C GLN A 118 8.97 13.80 8.31
N LYS A 119 9.01 14.57 9.38
CA LYS A 119 10.03 14.42 10.41
C LYS A 119 9.74 13.17 11.24
N TRP A 120 10.75 12.36 11.50
CA TRP A 120 10.61 11.18 12.35
C TRP A 120 10.60 11.55 13.84
N PRO A 121 9.77 10.94 14.71
CA PRO A 121 8.81 9.88 14.39
C PRO A 121 7.59 10.43 13.62
N LYS A 122 7.20 9.70 12.59
CA LYS A 122 6.09 10.09 11.72
C LYS A 122 4.73 9.82 12.37
N ARG A 123 3.65 10.39 11.76
CA ARG A 123 2.26 10.14 12.11
C ARG A 123 1.47 9.78 10.85
N CYS A 124 0.29 9.16 11.02
CA CYS A 124 -0.64 9.00 9.90
C CYS A 124 -0.90 10.35 9.22
N GLY A 125 -0.95 10.37 7.89
CA GLY A 125 -1.06 11.58 7.10
C GLY A 125 -2.27 12.45 7.37
N HIS A 126 -3.35 11.88 7.94
CA HIS A 126 -4.56 12.60 8.32
C HIS A 126 -4.62 12.96 9.82
N MET A 127 -3.60 12.65 10.61
CA MET A 127 -3.49 13.03 12.03
C MET A 127 -2.92 14.45 12.19
N GLU A 128 -3.22 15.06 13.35
CA GLU A 128 -2.67 16.34 13.76
C GLU A 128 -1.22 16.21 14.28
N GLY A 129 -0.48 17.33 14.28
CA GLY A 129 0.85 17.42 14.88
C GLY A 129 1.98 16.88 14.00
N LYS A 130 1.76 16.69 12.70
CA LYS A 130 2.82 16.36 11.75
C LYS A 130 3.80 17.51 11.60
N GLN A 131 5.05 17.16 11.29
CA GLN A 131 6.10 18.08 10.89
C GLN A 131 6.78 17.53 9.64
N VAL A 132 7.28 18.41 8.77
CA VAL A 132 8.02 18.03 7.58
C VAL A 132 9.47 18.49 7.66
N ILE A 133 10.34 17.72 7.01
CA ILE A 133 11.76 18.11 6.83
C ILE A 133 11.88 19.15 5.71
N PRO A 134 12.99 19.90 5.61
CA PRO A 134 13.24 20.75 4.46
C PRO A 134 13.15 19.98 3.15
N ALA A 135 12.54 20.58 2.13
CA ALA A 135 12.35 19.94 0.82
C ALA A 135 13.65 19.45 0.20
N GLU A 136 14.75 20.21 0.36
CA GLU A 136 16.07 19.88 -0.18
C GLU A 136 16.63 18.57 0.40
N ILE A 137 16.32 18.26 1.64
CA ILE A 137 16.73 17.00 2.28
C ILE A 137 15.93 15.84 1.67
N HIS A 138 14.63 16.00 1.48
CA HIS A 138 13.82 14.96 0.87
C HIS A 138 14.15 14.75 -0.60
N VAL A 139 14.49 15.79 -1.34
CA VAL A 139 15.02 15.69 -2.71
C VAL A 139 16.20 14.72 -2.76
N GLN A 140 17.15 14.81 -1.82
CA GLN A 140 18.29 13.90 -1.78
C GLN A 140 17.87 12.47 -1.43
N LYS A 141 16.88 12.28 -0.56
CA LYS A 141 16.30 10.95 -0.28
C LYS A 141 15.67 10.34 -1.52
N ILE A 142 14.90 11.11 -2.29
CA ILE A 142 14.29 10.64 -3.55
C ILE A 142 15.36 10.29 -4.58
N ARG A 143 16.37 11.13 -4.75
CA ARG A 143 17.50 10.82 -5.64
C ARG A 143 18.20 9.52 -5.23
N ALA A 144 18.48 9.36 -3.94
CA ALA A 144 19.10 8.16 -3.41
C ALA A 144 18.27 6.89 -3.70
N ALA A 145 16.94 6.97 -3.52
CA ALA A 145 16.03 5.88 -3.83
C ALA A 145 16.06 5.52 -5.33
N CYS A 146 16.02 6.52 -6.21
CA CYS A 146 16.06 6.31 -7.65
C CYS A 146 17.39 5.69 -8.10
N ASP A 147 18.50 6.17 -7.57
CA ASP A 147 19.84 5.65 -7.91
C ASP A 147 20.05 4.23 -7.36
N ALA A 148 19.44 3.90 -6.24
CA ALA A 148 19.61 2.61 -5.57
C ALA A 148 18.81 1.46 -6.22
N ARG A 149 17.92 1.73 -7.16
CA ARG A 149 17.11 0.68 -7.81
C ARG A 149 17.99 -0.41 -8.42
N ILE A 150 17.71 -1.64 -8.03
CA ILE A 150 18.34 -2.83 -8.61
C ILE A 150 17.68 -3.12 -9.97
N ASP A 151 16.36 -3.11 -9.99
CA ASP A 151 15.54 -3.17 -11.18
C ASP A 151 15.08 -1.76 -11.57
N LYS A 152 15.47 -1.30 -12.75
CA LYS A 152 15.13 0.03 -13.27
C LYS A 152 13.62 0.21 -13.48
N ASN A 153 12.87 -0.88 -13.54
CA ASN A 153 11.41 -0.86 -13.66
C ASN A 153 10.69 -0.63 -12.33
N THR A 154 11.39 -0.68 -11.21
CA THR A 154 10.83 -0.27 -9.92
C THR A 154 10.49 1.20 -9.97
N VAL A 155 9.27 1.55 -9.56
CA VAL A 155 8.79 2.93 -9.55
C VAL A 155 9.02 3.54 -8.17
N ILE A 156 9.57 4.75 -8.13
CA ILE A 156 9.70 5.54 -6.90
C ILE A 156 8.60 6.60 -6.88
N MET A 157 7.81 6.59 -5.80
CA MET A 157 6.76 7.56 -5.53
C MET A 157 7.22 8.47 -4.39
N ALA A 158 7.04 9.77 -4.55
CA ALA A 158 7.31 10.73 -3.50
C ALA A 158 6.00 11.17 -2.85
N ARG A 159 5.94 11.05 -1.54
CA ARG A 159 4.84 11.57 -0.74
C ARG A 159 5.27 12.86 -0.03
N THR A 160 4.39 13.84 -0.02
CA THR A 160 4.55 15.01 0.85
C THR A 160 3.37 15.15 1.79
N ASP A 161 3.68 15.47 3.04
CA ASP A 161 2.72 15.77 4.09
C ASP A 161 2.62 17.26 4.39
N THR A 162 3.25 18.08 3.57
CA THR A 162 3.35 19.54 3.82
C THR A 162 2.01 20.27 3.68
N ARG A 163 1.03 19.69 2.95
CA ARG A 163 -0.27 20.36 2.72
C ARG A 163 -0.94 20.76 4.03
N ALA A 164 -0.95 19.89 5.03
CA ALA A 164 -1.58 20.14 6.32
C ALA A 164 -0.85 21.17 7.18
N ILE A 165 0.41 21.46 6.86
CA ILE A 165 1.31 22.32 7.65
C ILE A 165 1.52 23.66 6.97
N ASN A 166 1.93 23.64 5.70
CA ASN A 166 2.37 24.81 4.94
C ASN A 166 1.44 25.17 3.76
N GLY A 167 0.36 24.41 3.55
CA GLY A 167 -0.63 24.67 2.52
C GLY A 167 -0.37 23.96 1.19
N VAL A 168 -1.34 24.08 0.29
CA VAL A 168 -1.33 23.40 -1.01
C VAL A 168 -0.25 23.95 -1.95
N ASP A 169 0.08 25.25 -1.89
CA ASP A 169 1.12 25.83 -2.73
C ASP A 169 2.49 25.24 -2.43
N ASP A 170 2.83 25.04 -1.17
CA ASP A 170 4.08 24.36 -0.78
C ASP A 170 4.07 22.89 -1.21
N ALA A 171 2.93 22.22 -1.14
CA ALA A 171 2.78 20.85 -1.62
C ALA A 171 3.05 20.73 -3.13
N ILE A 172 2.56 21.66 -3.92
CA ILE A 172 2.80 21.72 -5.36
C ILE A 172 4.29 21.98 -5.64
N ARG A 173 4.87 22.96 -4.95
CA ARG A 173 6.31 23.28 -5.06
C ARG A 173 7.18 22.06 -4.78
N ARG A 174 6.93 21.38 -3.68
CA ARG A 174 7.65 20.15 -3.31
C ARG A 174 7.42 19.05 -4.33
N GLY A 175 6.19 18.90 -4.82
CA GLY A 175 5.86 17.95 -5.87
C GLY A 175 6.74 18.10 -7.11
N HIS A 176 6.91 19.33 -7.61
CA HIS A 176 7.81 19.60 -8.74
C HIS A 176 9.28 19.26 -8.40
N LEU A 177 9.75 19.64 -7.23
CA LEU A 177 11.12 19.31 -6.79
C LEU A 177 11.36 17.79 -6.72
N TYR A 178 10.40 17.04 -6.22
CA TYR A 178 10.51 15.59 -6.09
C TYR A 178 10.42 14.89 -7.44
N ALA A 179 9.56 15.38 -8.35
CA ALA A 179 9.52 14.89 -9.72
C ALA A 179 10.84 15.15 -10.46
N ASP A 180 11.44 16.32 -10.31
CA ASP A 180 12.75 16.65 -10.86
C ASP A 180 13.86 15.78 -10.27
N ALA A 181 13.71 15.33 -9.04
CA ALA A 181 14.64 14.41 -8.38
C ALA A 181 14.54 12.96 -8.89
N GLY A 182 13.51 12.63 -9.65
CA GLY A 182 13.32 11.32 -10.27
C GLY A 182 12.05 10.57 -9.85
N ALA A 183 11.25 11.09 -8.93
CA ALA A 183 9.96 10.48 -8.60
C ALA A 183 9.04 10.47 -9.83
N GLU A 184 8.50 9.31 -10.17
CA GLU A 184 7.60 9.16 -11.31
C GLU A 184 6.13 9.37 -10.93
N ILE A 185 5.82 9.19 -9.65
CA ILE A 185 4.49 9.39 -9.07
C ILE A 185 4.60 10.32 -7.88
N LEU A 186 3.61 11.19 -7.72
CA LEU A 186 3.46 12.04 -6.53
C LEU A 186 2.22 11.65 -5.75
N PHE A 187 2.34 11.65 -4.44
CA PHE A 187 1.29 11.42 -3.48
C PHE A 187 1.27 12.61 -2.52
N ILE A 188 0.29 13.51 -2.74
CA ILE A 188 0.08 14.68 -1.89
C ILE A 188 -0.96 14.34 -0.84
N GLU A 189 -0.55 14.25 0.41
CA GLU A 189 -1.41 13.78 1.49
C GLU A 189 -2.30 14.88 2.07
N ALA A 190 -3.47 14.48 2.58
CA ALA A 190 -4.39 15.31 3.34
C ALA A 190 -4.91 16.56 2.60
N LEU A 191 -5.23 16.43 1.32
CA LEU A 191 -5.95 17.45 0.58
C LEU A 191 -7.33 17.68 1.23
N ARG A 192 -7.77 18.95 1.32
CA ARG A 192 -8.96 19.31 2.11
C ARG A 192 -10.27 19.16 1.38
N ASP A 193 -10.27 19.42 0.08
CA ASP A 193 -11.50 19.49 -0.71
C ASP A 193 -11.29 19.01 -2.13
N ARG A 194 -12.38 18.87 -2.86
CA ARG A 194 -12.37 18.44 -4.26
C ARG A 194 -11.59 19.42 -5.14
N GLU A 195 -11.66 20.71 -4.86
CA GLU A 195 -10.96 21.74 -5.64
C GLU A 195 -9.44 21.55 -5.59
N GLU A 196 -8.89 21.24 -4.41
CA GLU A 196 -7.47 20.94 -4.26
C GLU A 196 -7.05 19.68 -5.03
N VAL A 197 -7.88 18.64 -4.99
CA VAL A 197 -7.66 17.41 -5.75
C VAL A 197 -7.64 17.69 -7.26
N GLU A 198 -8.59 18.47 -7.76
CA GLU A 198 -8.65 18.88 -9.17
C GLU A 198 -7.49 19.80 -9.55
N ARG A 199 -7.13 20.74 -8.69
CA ARG A 199 -6.00 21.65 -8.89
C ARG A 199 -4.68 20.92 -9.07
N LEU A 200 -4.42 19.90 -8.26
CA LEU A 200 -3.22 19.09 -8.41
C LEU A 200 -3.16 18.41 -9.79
N ALA A 201 -4.26 17.86 -10.24
CA ALA A 201 -4.34 17.23 -11.56
C ALA A 201 -4.02 18.22 -12.69
N ARG A 202 -4.55 19.44 -12.60
CA ARG A 202 -4.25 20.51 -13.58
C ARG A 202 -2.78 20.92 -13.53
N GLU A 203 -2.21 21.05 -12.35
CA GLU A 203 -0.83 21.49 -12.16
C GLU A 203 0.20 20.54 -12.77
N PHE A 204 -0.07 19.25 -12.72
CA PHE A 204 0.84 18.23 -13.23
C PHE A 204 0.43 17.66 -14.60
N GLU A 205 -0.64 18.16 -15.20
CA GLU A 205 -1.06 17.78 -16.55
C GLU A 205 0.03 18.08 -17.57
N GLY A 206 0.35 17.09 -18.40
CA GLY A 206 1.36 17.23 -19.45
C GLY A 206 2.81 17.26 -18.98
N THR A 207 3.07 17.11 -17.69
CA THR A 207 4.45 17.09 -17.13
C THR A 207 5.12 15.73 -17.24
N GLY A 208 4.37 14.66 -17.51
CA GLY A 208 4.85 13.28 -17.49
C GLY A 208 4.90 12.67 -16.09
N THR A 209 4.52 13.42 -15.06
CA THR A 209 4.45 12.93 -13.67
C THR A 209 3.06 12.45 -13.36
N TYR A 210 2.96 11.25 -12.80
CA TYR A 210 1.69 10.64 -12.41
C TYR A 210 1.29 11.05 -10.99
N LEU A 211 -0.03 11.00 -10.70
CA LEU A 211 -0.57 11.30 -9.38
C LEU A 211 -1.37 10.12 -8.83
N PHE A 212 -1.19 9.84 -7.54
CA PHE A 212 -2.07 8.97 -6.76
C PHE A 212 -2.77 9.79 -5.68
N ALA A 213 -4.07 9.53 -5.50
CA ALA A 213 -4.86 10.09 -4.40
C ALA A 213 -4.94 9.09 -3.25
N ASN A 214 -5.24 9.56 -2.04
CA ASN A 214 -5.47 8.71 -0.88
C ASN A 214 -6.84 8.99 -0.26
N MET A 215 -7.67 7.95 -0.18
CA MET A 215 -9.01 8.00 0.41
C MET A 215 -9.01 7.29 1.75
N ILE A 216 -9.29 8.04 2.81
CA ILE A 216 -9.45 7.53 4.18
C ILE A 216 -10.81 7.96 4.70
N GLU A 217 -11.67 7.01 5.00
CA GLU A 217 -12.97 7.27 5.57
C GLU A 217 -12.83 7.98 6.93
N GLY A 218 -13.50 9.11 7.07
CA GLY A 218 -13.40 9.97 8.27
C GLY A 218 -12.11 10.77 8.37
N GLY A 219 -11.25 10.72 7.35
CA GLY A 219 -10.02 11.52 7.28
C GLY A 219 -10.28 12.95 6.79
N LYS A 220 -9.22 13.64 6.39
CA LYS A 220 -9.26 15.05 5.99
C LYS A 220 -9.76 15.28 4.57
N THR A 221 -9.52 14.33 3.67
CA THR A 221 -9.89 14.41 2.26
C THR A 221 -11.29 13.84 2.05
N PRO A 222 -12.18 14.52 1.30
CA PRO A 222 -13.48 13.95 0.96
C PRO A 222 -13.30 12.71 0.08
N ILE A 223 -14.21 11.74 0.24
CA ILE A 223 -14.19 10.52 -0.58
C ILE A 223 -14.66 10.85 -2.00
N ILE A 224 -13.79 10.59 -2.97
CA ILE A 224 -14.05 10.80 -4.39
C ILE A 224 -13.95 9.45 -5.09
N PRO A 225 -14.97 9.03 -5.87
CA PRO A 225 -14.92 7.77 -6.60
C PRO A 225 -13.77 7.68 -7.59
N ALA A 226 -13.25 6.47 -7.80
CA ALA A 226 -12.14 6.22 -8.72
C ALA A 226 -12.41 6.72 -10.14
N SER A 227 -13.64 6.58 -10.64
CA SER A 227 -14.03 7.08 -11.98
C SER A 227 -13.82 8.59 -12.12
N GLU A 228 -14.17 9.35 -11.10
CA GLU A 228 -14.00 10.81 -11.11
C GLU A 228 -12.52 11.21 -10.98
N LEU A 229 -11.75 10.49 -10.15
CA LEU A 229 -10.29 10.71 -10.04
C LEU A 229 -9.59 10.42 -11.37
N LYS A 230 -9.98 9.36 -12.07
CA LYS A 230 -9.47 9.05 -13.41
C LYS A 230 -9.76 10.17 -14.41
N GLU A 231 -10.99 10.71 -14.42
CA GLU A 231 -11.37 11.82 -15.28
C GLU A 231 -10.57 13.09 -15.00
N MET A 232 -10.21 13.33 -13.74
CA MET A 232 -9.36 14.45 -13.35
C MET A 232 -7.92 14.32 -13.87
N GLY A 233 -7.44 13.10 -14.14
CA GLY A 233 -6.09 12.82 -14.59
C GLY A 233 -5.21 12.06 -13.61
N TYR A 234 -5.75 11.54 -12.51
CA TYR A 234 -5.03 10.66 -11.59
C TYR A 234 -4.75 9.30 -12.22
N ALA A 235 -3.64 8.70 -11.87
CA ALA A 235 -3.25 7.36 -12.34
C ALA A 235 -3.74 6.24 -11.41
N GLY A 236 -4.03 6.56 -10.16
CA GLY A 236 -4.49 5.60 -9.19
C GLY A 236 -4.95 6.24 -7.89
N VAL A 237 -5.48 5.39 -7.02
CA VAL A 237 -5.99 5.79 -5.71
C VAL A 237 -5.70 4.71 -4.66
N PHE A 238 -5.28 5.16 -3.49
CA PHE A 238 -5.22 4.32 -2.29
C PHE A 238 -6.57 4.36 -1.57
N TRP A 239 -7.08 3.19 -1.21
CA TRP A 239 -8.13 3.03 -0.21
C TRP A 239 -7.48 2.43 1.03
N SER A 240 -6.77 3.26 1.78
CA SER A 240 -5.78 2.82 2.76
C SER A 240 -6.35 2.07 3.96
N CYS A 241 -7.55 2.43 4.41
CA CYS A 241 -8.09 1.97 5.70
C CYS A 241 -9.36 1.14 5.59
N ALA A 242 -9.97 1.04 4.42
CA ALA A 242 -11.29 0.39 4.26
C ALA A 242 -11.28 -1.06 4.78
N SER A 243 -10.30 -1.86 4.39
CA SER A 243 -10.18 -3.25 4.85
C SER A 243 -9.98 -3.35 6.35
N LEU A 244 -9.13 -2.50 6.92
CA LEU A 244 -8.83 -2.47 8.35
C LEU A 244 -10.06 -2.10 9.17
N TYR A 245 -10.77 -1.05 8.78
CA TYR A 245 -11.97 -0.59 9.49
C TYR A 245 -13.11 -1.60 9.41
N LEU A 246 -13.26 -2.27 8.25
CA LEU A 246 -14.25 -3.36 8.10
C LEU A 246 -13.93 -4.54 9.01
N VAL A 247 -12.69 -5.00 9.04
CA VAL A 247 -12.25 -6.11 9.89
C VAL A 247 -12.44 -5.76 11.35
N ALA A 248 -12.01 -4.57 11.77
CA ALA A 248 -12.12 -4.12 13.16
C ALA A 248 -13.59 -4.11 13.63
N LYS A 249 -14.49 -3.54 12.83
CA LYS A 249 -15.93 -3.50 13.15
C LYS A 249 -16.54 -4.90 13.17
N THR A 250 -16.28 -5.69 12.15
CA THR A 250 -16.84 -7.03 12.00
C THR A 250 -16.42 -7.95 13.14
N LEU A 251 -15.13 -7.98 13.48
CA LEU A 251 -14.62 -8.80 14.58
C LEU A 251 -15.11 -8.30 15.94
N LYS A 252 -15.17 -6.99 16.16
CA LYS A 252 -15.69 -6.44 17.41
C LYS A 252 -17.14 -6.86 17.64
N ASP A 253 -17.99 -6.74 16.64
CA ASP A 253 -19.39 -7.13 16.72
C ASP A 253 -19.54 -8.65 16.95
N ALA A 254 -18.84 -9.46 16.16
CA ALA A 254 -18.90 -10.91 16.28
C ALA A 254 -18.35 -11.42 17.64
N PHE A 255 -17.24 -10.87 18.10
CA PHE A 255 -16.66 -11.26 19.38
C PHE A 255 -17.51 -10.81 20.58
N THR A 256 -18.19 -9.68 20.46
CA THR A 256 -19.17 -9.24 21.47
C THR A 256 -20.33 -10.23 21.55
N GLU A 257 -20.86 -10.68 20.41
CA GLU A 257 -21.91 -11.69 20.34
C GLU A 257 -21.42 -13.05 20.89
N LEU A 258 -20.19 -13.46 20.54
CA LEU A 258 -19.59 -14.69 21.03
C LEU A 258 -19.39 -14.68 22.54
N ALA A 259 -18.92 -13.56 23.11
CA ALA A 259 -18.74 -13.40 24.55
C ALA A 259 -20.07 -13.44 25.31
N ARG A 260 -21.13 -12.91 24.73
CA ARG A 260 -22.50 -12.91 25.30
C ARG A 260 -23.14 -14.29 25.23
N ASP A 261 -23.06 -14.96 24.08
CA ASP A 261 -23.86 -16.13 23.77
C ASP A 261 -23.09 -17.45 23.95
N GLY A 262 -21.76 -17.41 23.94
CA GLY A 262 -20.89 -18.60 23.99
C GLY A 262 -20.97 -19.49 22.74
N THR A 263 -21.47 -18.95 21.64
CA THR A 263 -21.63 -19.64 20.35
C THR A 263 -21.55 -18.65 19.19
N SER A 264 -21.19 -19.14 18.01
CA SER A 264 -21.15 -18.36 16.77
C SER A 264 -22.51 -18.28 16.03
N ASP A 265 -23.57 -18.85 16.56
CA ASP A 265 -24.86 -18.99 15.87
C ASP A 265 -25.41 -17.65 15.36
N ALA A 266 -25.26 -16.57 16.12
CA ALA A 266 -25.77 -15.25 15.76
C ALA A 266 -25.11 -14.64 14.50
N PHE A 267 -23.87 -15.00 14.18
CA PHE A 267 -23.13 -14.46 13.06
C PHE A 267 -22.68 -15.51 12.02
N LEU A 268 -23.16 -16.74 12.12
CA LEU A 268 -22.81 -17.83 11.22
C LEU A 268 -23.06 -17.48 9.74
N SER A 269 -24.17 -16.82 9.46
CA SER A 269 -24.53 -16.40 8.08
C SER A 269 -23.63 -15.31 7.49
N ARG A 270 -22.85 -14.64 8.32
CA ARG A 270 -21.90 -13.61 7.88
C ARG A 270 -20.49 -14.16 7.61
N MET A 271 -20.26 -15.43 7.89
CA MET A 271 -18.98 -16.09 7.66
C MET A 271 -18.93 -16.76 6.29
N ILE A 272 -17.73 -16.78 5.70
CA ILE A 272 -17.45 -17.69 4.59
C ILE A 272 -17.49 -19.11 5.12
N ASP A 273 -18.04 -20.07 4.35
CA ASP A 273 -18.11 -21.46 4.80
C ASP A 273 -16.75 -22.19 4.72
N PHE A 274 -16.68 -23.30 5.44
CA PHE A 274 -15.45 -24.12 5.54
C PHE A 274 -14.92 -24.57 4.18
N SER A 275 -15.78 -25.07 3.32
CA SER A 275 -15.42 -25.58 1.99
C SER A 275 -14.95 -24.47 1.06
N GLU A 276 -15.68 -23.36 1.01
CA GLU A 276 -15.34 -22.20 0.21
C GLU A 276 -14.00 -21.59 0.63
N PHE A 277 -13.78 -21.45 1.94
CA PHE A 277 -12.52 -20.92 2.46
C PHE A 277 -11.32 -21.80 2.08
N ASN A 278 -11.43 -23.10 2.26
CA ASN A 278 -10.34 -24.05 1.95
C ASN A 278 -10.05 -24.10 0.44
N HIS A 279 -11.07 -24.03 -0.38
CA HIS A 279 -10.91 -23.90 -1.84
C HIS A 279 -10.20 -22.59 -2.19
N PHE A 280 -10.65 -21.48 -1.62
CA PHE A 280 -10.11 -20.14 -1.84
C PHE A 280 -8.61 -20.05 -1.51
N ILE A 281 -8.15 -20.59 -0.39
CA ILE A 281 -6.73 -20.55 0.00
C ILE A 281 -5.89 -21.60 -0.69
N GLY A 282 -6.46 -22.44 -1.58
CA GLY A 282 -5.75 -23.33 -2.48
C GLY A 282 -5.52 -24.75 -1.96
N LEU A 283 -6.32 -25.25 -1.02
CA LEU A 283 -6.19 -26.60 -0.48
C LEU A 283 -6.20 -27.68 -1.57
N ASP A 284 -7.04 -27.50 -2.61
CA ASP A 284 -7.16 -28.49 -3.70
C ASP A 284 -5.84 -28.69 -4.44
N ARG A 285 -5.10 -27.59 -4.68
CA ARG A 285 -3.77 -27.65 -5.30
C ARG A 285 -2.78 -28.48 -4.46
N TYR A 286 -2.80 -28.30 -3.15
CA TYR A 286 -1.92 -29.07 -2.28
C TYR A 286 -2.29 -30.54 -2.25
N ARG A 287 -3.57 -30.90 -2.28
CA ARG A 287 -4.02 -32.28 -2.39
C ARG A 287 -3.57 -32.94 -3.71
N GLU A 288 -3.59 -32.18 -4.82
CA GLU A 288 -3.07 -32.68 -6.11
C GLU A 288 -1.56 -32.87 -6.05
N LEU A 289 -0.81 -31.98 -5.43
CA LEU A 289 0.62 -32.11 -5.23
C LEU A 289 0.98 -33.30 -4.35
N GLU A 290 0.25 -33.51 -3.27
CA GLU A 290 0.40 -34.67 -2.41
C GLU A 290 0.21 -35.97 -3.19
N LYS A 291 -0.83 -36.08 -4.01
CA LYS A 291 -1.04 -37.24 -4.88
C LYS A 291 0.09 -37.44 -5.88
N ARG A 292 0.57 -36.34 -6.48
CA ARG A 292 1.66 -36.38 -7.49
C ARG A 292 2.97 -36.91 -6.91
N TYR A 293 3.28 -36.53 -5.68
CA TYR A 293 4.55 -36.83 -5.03
C TYR A 293 4.43 -37.92 -3.96
N ALA A 294 3.27 -38.57 -3.87
CA ALA A 294 3.12 -39.71 -2.99
C ALA A 294 4.07 -40.84 -3.43
N ALA A 295 4.98 -41.23 -2.56
CA ALA A 295 5.73 -42.48 -2.72
C ALA A 295 4.83 -43.66 -2.33
N ASP A 296 5.05 -44.83 -2.93
CA ASP A 296 4.44 -46.09 -2.45
C ASP A 296 5.00 -46.42 -1.05
N ASP A 297 4.49 -45.73 -0.06
CA ASP A 297 4.85 -45.99 1.35
C ASP A 297 4.10 -47.24 1.85
N LYS A 298 4.72 -48.40 1.67
CA LYS A 298 4.22 -49.66 2.19
C LYS A 298 4.30 -49.78 3.72
N SER A 299 4.74 -48.69 4.40
CA SER A 299 4.91 -48.65 5.87
C SER A 299 3.73 -48.05 6.62
N GLN A 300 2.73 -47.51 5.93
CA GLN A 300 1.51 -47.05 6.58
C GLN A 300 0.43 -48.13 6.57
N PRO A 301 -0.24 -48.41 7.71
CA PRO A 301 -1.28 -49.42 7.82
C PRO A 301 -2.55 -49.10 7.05
#